data_cd7d50ac5a77c0a0c2346c60541542b6
#
_entry.id   cd7d50ac5a77c0a0c2346c60541542b6
#
_cell.length_a   1.000
_cell.length_b   1.000
_cell.length_c   1.000
_cell.angle_alpha   90.00
_cell.angle_beta   90.00
_cell.angle_gamma   90.00
#
_symmetry.space_group_name_H-M   'P 1'
#
loop_
_entity.id
_entity.type
_entity.pdbx_description
1 polymer ?
#
loop_
_entity_poly.entity_id
_entity_poly.type
_entity_poly.pdbx_seq_one_letter_code
_entity_poly.pdbx_strand_id
1 'polypeptide(L)'
;MRIGIIGAGNVGQALGKASVRAGHTVTITASHADEAGRVAAELGATAASSNTDAIADADVVILAVPFDAVQGIADELGSRLDGKVLVDVSNRFSPEQLNGMSNAELIQGMAPNAKVVKAFNTVFASHQADPVIDDIQLDGFIAGDDSAAKQQVLALVASLGFRPIDTGPLAMARALEGMGMLNISLNMTNNWPWQTGWKLLGPTG
;
A
#
# COMPACT_ATOMS: atom_id res chain seq x y z
N MET A 1 8.37 9.31 -9.80
CA MET A 1 7.64 8.14 -10.34
C MET A 1 6.22 8.55 -10.69
N ARG A 2 5.59 7.81 -11.59
CA ARG A 2 4.15 7.91 -11.87
C ARG A 2 3.46 6.82 -11.04
N ILE A 3 2.53 7.22 -10.19
CA ILE A 3 1.87 6.32 -9.24
C ILE A 3 0.38 6.29 -9.56
N GLY A 4 -0.14 5.11 -9.85
CA GLY A 4 -1.57 4.85 -9.97
C GLY A 4 -2.13 4.38 -8.63
N ILE A 5 -3.15 5.03 -8.11
CA ILE A 5 -3.80 4.62 -6.85
C ILE A 5 -5.23 4.18 -7.18
N ILE A 6 -5.53 2.90 -6.89
CA ILE A 6 -6.88 2.37 -6.98
C ILE A 6 -7.49 2.40 -5.57
N GLY A 7 -8.47 3.28 -5.38
CA GLY A 7 -9.13 3.53 -4.10
C GLY A 7 -8.78 4.86 -3.46
N ALA A 8 -9.80 5.68 -3.20
CA ALA A 8 -9.70 7.03 -2.63
C ALA A 8 -10.14 7.10 -1.15
N GLY A 9 -10.09 5.98 -0.44
CA GLY A 9 -10.31 5.91 1.02
C GLY A 9 -9.16 6.52 1.82
N ASN A 10 -9.20 6.39 3.15
CA ASN A 10 -8.21 6.99 4.06
C ASN A 10 -6.76 6.66 3.68
N VAL A 11 -6.47 5.39 3.34
CA VAL A 11 -5.12 4.93 2.96
C VAL A 11 -4.71 5.52 1.61
N GLY A 12 -5.59 5.45 0.59
CA GLY A 12 -5.30 6.00 -0.74
C GLY A 12 -5.06 7.50 -0.71
N GLN A 13 -5.85 8.25 0.08
CA GLN A 13 -5.66 9.69 0.28
C GLN A 13 -4.34 9.99 0.98
N ALA A 14 -4.01 9.26 2.06
CA ALA A 14 -2.78 9.48 2.82
C ALA A 14 -1.53 9.22 1.97
N LEU A 15 -1.49 8.08 1.26
CA LEU A 15 -0.38 7.72 0.36
C LEU A 15 -0.32 8.66 -0.86
N GLY A 16 -1.48 9.05 -1.41
CA GLY A 16 -1.55 10.04 -2.48
C GLY A 16 -0.96 11.38 -2.07
N LYS A 17 -1.34 11.89 -0.89
CA LYS A 17 -0.80 13.14 -0.31
C LYS A 17 0.72 13.07 -0.11
N ALA A 18 1.20 11.97 0.48
CA ALA A 18 2.64 11.76 0.68
C ALA A 18 3.38 11.73 -0.66
N SER A 19 2.82 11.03 -1.66
CA SER A 19 3.43 10.87 -2.98
C SER A 19 3.53 12.21 -3.73
N VAL A 20 2.47 13.01 -3.74
CA VAL A 20 2.49 14.35 -4.35
C VAL A 20 3.50 15.24 -3.63
N ARG A 21 3.52 15.25 -2.30
CA ARG A 21 4.50 16.01 -1.51
C ARG A 21 5.94 15.60 -1.81
N ALA A 22 6.19 14.33 -2.09
CA ALA A 22 7.50 13.79 -2.48
C ALA A 22 7.87 14.06 -3.95
N GLY A 23 7.02 14.78 -4.70
CA GLY A 23 7.28 15.13 -6.11
C GLY A 23 6.94 14.03 -7.10
N HIS A 24 6.11 13.05 -6.74
CA HIS A 24 5.61 12.04 -7.66
C HIS A 24 4.36 12.53 -8.40
N THR A 25 4.15 12.04 -9.62
CA THR A 25 2.90 12.23 -10.35
C THR A 25 1.91 11.17 -9.89
N VAL A 26 0.74 11.58 -9.40
CA VAL A 26 -0.28 10.68 -8.88
C VAL A 26 -1.53 10.74 -9.75
N THR A 27 -2.02 9.56 -10.13
CA THR A 27 -3.35 9.38 -10.73
C THR A 27 -4.17 8.49 -9.81
N ILE A 28 -5.37 8.93 -9.41
CA ILE A 28 -6.20 8.24 -8.41
C ILE A 28 -7.60 7.95 -8.95
N THR A 29 -8.13 6.78 -8.61
CA THR A 29 -9.52 6.41 -8.90
C THR A 29 -10.28 6.06 -7.62
N ALA A 30 -11.60 6.14 -7.68
CA ALA A 30 -12.54 5.73 -6.66
C ALA A 30 -13.71 4.97 -7.30
N SER A 31 -14.55 4.34 -6.48
CA SER A 31 -15.79 3.69 -6.93
C SER A 31 -16.79 4.68 -7.55
N HIS A 32 -16.69 5.96 -7.20
CA HIS A 32 -17.51 7.05 -7.74
C HIS A 32 -16.62 8.14 -8.32
N ALA A 33 -16.91 8.56 -9.57
CA ALA A 33 -16.11 9.55 -10.29
C ALA A 33 -16.03 10.92 -9.55
N ASP A 34 -17.13 11.34 -8.93
CA ASP A 34 -17.18 12.60 -8.17
C ASP A 34 -16.23 12.56 -6.96
N GLU A 35 -16.11 11.42 -6.30
CA GLU A 35 -15.17 11.21 -5.20
C GLU A 35 -13.72 11.25 -5.70
N ALA A 36 -13.42 10.57 -6.79
CA ALA A 36 -12.10 10.61 -7.41
C ALA A 36 -11.70 12.05 -7.78
N GLY A 37 -12.61 12.81 -8.38
CA GLY A 37 -12.39 14.21 -8.75
C GLY A 37 -12.12 15.11 -7.54
N ARG A 38 -12.95 15.01 -6.50
CA ARG A 38 -12.78 15.77 -5.26
C ARG A 38 -11.45 15.47 -4.59
N VAL A 39 -11.13 14.18 -4.39
CA VAL A 39 -9.89 13.75 -3.73
C VAL A 39 -8.67 14.16 -4.55
N ALA A 40 -8.69 13.97 -5.86
CA ALA A 40 -7.58 14.39 -6.73
C ALA A 40 -7.31 15.90 -6.62
N ALA A 41 -8.35 16.73 -6.63
CA ALA A 41 -8.22 18.17 -6.47
C ALA A 41 -7.61 18.57 -5.12
N GLU A 42 -8.03 17.91 -4.02
CA GLU A 42 -7.51 18.16 -2.67
C GLU A 42 -6.03 17.75 -2.54
N LEU A 43 -5.61 16.70 -3.26
CA LEU A 43 -4.24 16.20 -3.21
C LEU A 43 -3.28 16.88 -4.20
N GLY A 44 -3.78 17.58 -5.20
CA GLY A 44 -2.99 18.02 -6.35
C GLY A 44 -2.61 16.86 -7.28
N ALA A 45 -3.47 15.84 -7.36
CA ALA A 45 -3.33 14.66 -8.19
C ALA A 45 -4.23 14.74 -9.43
N THR A 46 -4.16 13.75 -10.31
CA THR A 46 -5.06 13.59 -11.46
C THR A 46 -6.15 12.56 -11.11
N ALA A 47 -7.41 12.92 -11.35
CA ALA A 47 -8.50 11.94 -11.26
C ALA A 47 -8.52 11.05 -12.51
N ALA A 48 -8.63 9.75 -12.31
CA ALA A 48 -8.88 8.81 -13.40
C ALA A 48 -10.36 8.46 -13.49
N SER A 49 -10.84 8.24 -14.72
CA SER A 49 -12.23 7.85 -14.98
C SER A 49 -12.46 6.34 -14.79
N SER A 50 -11.38 5.56 -14.78
CA SER A 50 -11.41 4.09 -14.64
C SER A 50 -10.12 3.57 -13.98
N ASN A 51 -10.16 2.33 -13.47
CA ASN A 51 -8.94 1.67 -12.99
C ASN A 51 -7.91 1.51 -14.12
N THR A 52 -8.37 1.25 -15.34
CA THR A 52 -7.49 1.17 -16.53
C THR A 52 -6.72 2.48 -16.74
N ASP A 53 -7.41 3.62 -16.67
CA ASP A 53 -6.76 4.93 -16.85
C ASP A 53 -5.78 5.24 -15.72
N ALA A 54 -6.13 4.85 -14.48
CA ALA A 54 -5.26 5.07 -13.32
C ALA A 54 -3.92 4.35 -13.45
N ILE A 55 -3.90 3.17 -14.07
CA ILE A 55 -2.68 2.35 -14.17
C ILE A 55 -1.95 2.47 -15.51
N ALA A 56 -2.53 3.11 -16.51
CA ALA A 56 -2.02 3.11 -17.88
C ALA A 56 -0.52 3.47 -17.93
N ASP A 57 -0.15 4.62 -17.39
CA ASP A 57 1.22 5.13 -17.37
C ASP A 57 1.95 4.92 -16.03
N ALA A 58 1.36 4.17 -15.10
CA ALA A 58 1.92 4.01 -13.77
C ALA A 58 3.19 3.15 -13.77
N ASP A 59 4.23 3.64 -13.11
CA ASP A 59 5.42 2.88 -12.76
C ASP A 59 5.14 1.95 -11.58
N VAL A 60 4.27 2.40 -10.64
CA VAL A 60 3.81 1.66 -9.46
C VAL A 60 2.30 1.83 -9.34
N VAL A 61 1.60 0.74 -9.08
CA VAL A 61 0.16 0.71 -8.79
C VAL A 61 -0.06 0.38 -7.32
N ILE A 62 -0.79 1.22 -6.59
CA ILE A 62 -1.16 0.98 -5.19
C ILE A 62 -2.62 0.54 -5.12
N LEU A 63 -2.86 -0.65 -4.57
CA LEU A 63 -4.19 -1.17 -4.28
C LEU A 63 -4.64 -0.72 -2.89
N ALA A 64 -5.33 0.41 -2.81
CA ALA A 64 -5.85 0.99 -1.57
C ALA A 64 -7.35 0.74 -1.40
N VAL A 65 -7.79 -0.48 -1.65
CA VAL A 65 -9.16 -0.96 -1.59
C VAL A 65 -9.32 -2.09 -0.56
N PRO A 66 -10.55 -2.37 -0.08
CA PRO A 66 -10.80 -3.58 0.68
C PRO A 66 -10.40 -4.83 -0.12
N PHE A 67 -9.85 -5.84 0.57
CA PHE A 67 -9.35 -7.06 -0.09
C PHE A 67 -10.42 -7.74 -0.96
N ASP A 68 -11.68 -7.75 -0.53
CA ASP A 68 -12.79 -8.37 -1.26
C ASP A 68 -13.05 -7.74 -2.64
N ALA A 69 -12.61 -6.50 -2.86
CA ALA A 69 -12.73 -5.83 -4.16
C ALA A 69 -11.62 -6.21 -5.15
N VAL A 70 -10.52 -6.81 -4.67
CA VAL A 70 -9.31 -7.02 -5.49
C VAL A 70 -9.56 -7.99 -6.62
N GLN A 71 -10.31 -9.08 -6.40
CA GLN A 71 -10.61 -10.05 -7.47
C GLN A 71 -11.31 -9.38 -8.64
N GLY A 72 -12.34 -8.57 -8.37
CA GLY A 72 -13.06 -7.85 -9.44
C GLY A 72 -12.16 -6.88 -10.19
N ILE A 73 -11.23 -6.21 -9.51
CA ILE A 73 -10.24 -5.32 -10.13
C ILE A 73 -9.24 -6.11 -10.98
N ALA A 74 -8.77 -7.25 -10.50
CA ALA A 74 -7.86 -8.12 -11.24
C ALA A 74 -8.55 -8.67 -12.51
N ASP A 75 -9.81 -9.07 -12.43
CA ASP A 75 -10.60 -9.53 -13.57
C ASP A 75 -10.84 -8.41 -14.60
N GLU A 76 -11.15 -7.19 -14.13
CA GLU A 76 -11.33 -5.99 -14.97
C GLU A 76 -10.05 -5.64 -15.73
N LEU A 77 -8.93 -5.60 -15.03
CA LEU A 77 -7.66 -5.14 -15.59
C LEU A 77 -6.96 -6.22 -16.44
N GLY A 78 -7.08 -7.48 -16.04
CA GLY A 78 -6.53 -8.61 -16.77
C GLY A 78 -5.05 -8.44 -17.11
N SER A 79 -4.69 -8.64 -18.37
CA SER A 79 -3.29 -8.52 -18.86
C SER A 79 -2.70 -7.11 -18.76
N ARG A 80 -3.48 -6.08 -18.46
CA ARG A 80 -2.95 -4.74 -18.20
C ARG A 80 -2.10 -4.67 -16.92
N LEU A 81 -2.24 -5.67 -16.04
CA LEU A 81 -1.41 -5.84 -14.86
C LEU A 81 -0.07 -6.54 -15.15
N ASP A 82 0.10 -7.15 -16.32
CA ASP A 82 1.30 -7.91 -16.67
C ASP A 82 2.55 -7.01 -16.58
N GLY A 83 3.52 -7.46 -15.78
CA GLY A 83 4.77 -6.73 -15.52
C GLY A 83 4.65 -5.48 -14.64
N LYS A 84 3.43 -5.05 -14.27
CA LYS A 84 3.24 -3.90 -13.37
C LYS A 84 3.71 -4.22 -11.95
N VAL A 85 4.33 -3.23 -11.30
CA VAL A 85 4.59 -3.28 -9.85
C VAL A 85 3.30 -2.96 -9.12
N LEU A 86 2.77 -3.94 -8.38
CA LEU A 86 1.49 -3.87 -7.70
C LEU A 86 1.71 -3.88 -6.18
N VAL A 87 1.46 -2.76 -5.51
CA VAL A 87 1.63 -2.62 -4.06
C VAL A 87 0.33 -2.95 -3.35
N ASP A 88 0.35 -4.01 -2.54
CA ASP A 88 -0.72 -4.35 -1.62
C ASP A 88 -0.49 -3.68 -0.26
N VAL A 89 -1.45 -2.87 0.16
CA VAL A 89 -1.44 -2.14 1.44
C VAL A 89 -2.48 -2.69 2.43
N SER A 90 -3.20 -3.74 2.05
CA SER A 90 -4.32 -4.27 2.83
C SER A 90 -3.88 -5.04 4.08
N ASN A 91 -4.79 -5.17 5.04
CA ASN A 91 -4.68 -6.10 6.16
C ASN A 91 -5.88 -7.03 6.16
N ARG A 92 -5.68 -8.23 6.64
CA ARG A 92 -6.77 -9.15 6.89
C ARG A 92 -7.28 -8.98 8.32
N PHE A 93 -8.59 -8.82 8.46
CA PHE A 93 -9.24 -8.67 9.76
C PHE A 93 -9.81 -9.99 10.30
N SER A 94 -9.68 -11.10 9.58
CA SER A 94 -10.10 -12.43 10.03
C SER A 94 -8.91 -13.19 10.59
N PRO A 95 -9.04 -13.83 11.78
CA PRO A 95 -8.04 -14.72 12.33
C PRO A 95 -7.85 -16.00 11.49
N GLU A 96 -8.84 -16.34 10.66
CA GLU A 96 -8.76 -17.46 9.72
C GLU A 96 -8.04 -17.03 8.46
N GLN A 97 -6.74 -17.21 8.42
CA GLN A 97 -5.98 -17.11 7.18
C GLN A 97 -6.39 -18.28 6.26
N LEU A 98 -7.01 -17.98 5.11
CA LEU A 98 -7.30 -18.99 4.11
C LEU A 98 -5.99 -19.68 3.71
N ASN A 99 -5.83 -20.97 4.09
CA ASN A 99 -4.67 -21.78 3.77
C ASN A 99 -3.30 -21.22 4.23
N GLY A 100 -3.26 -20.35 5.24
CA GLY A 100 -2.01 -19.76 5.73
C GLY A 100 -1.35 -18.76 4.81
N MET A 101 -2.04 -18.27 3.76
CA MET A 101 -1.52 -17.27 2.83
C MET A 101 -1.91 -15.86 3.27
N SER A 102 -1.04 -14.88 2.97
CA SER A 102 -1.33 -13.45 3.11
C SER A 102 -2.24 -12.94 2.00
N ASN A 103 -2.84 -11.75 2.19
CA ASN A 103 -3.54 -11.07 1.10
C ASN A 103 -2.64 -10.84 -0.12
N ALA A 104 -1.39 -10.43 0.11
CA ALA A 104 -0.42 -10.21 -0.98
C ALA A 104 -0.17 -11.48 -1.81
N GLU A 105 -0.05 -12.65 -1.18
CA GLU A 105 0.12 -13.93 -1.89
C GLU A 105 -1.14 -14.32 -2.66
N LEU A 106 -2.33 -14.06 -2.11
CA LEU A 106 -3.60 -14.28 -2.83
C LEU A 106 -3.71 -13.33 -4.03
N ILE A 107 -3.34 -12.05 -3.88
CA ILE A 107 -3.30 -11.08 -4.97
C ILE A 107 -2.33 -11.51 -6.07
N GLN A 108 -1.16 -12.06 -5.70
CA GLN A 108 -0.22 -12.63 -6.68
C GLN A 108 -0.86 -13.78 -7.47
N GLY A 109 -1.69 -14.59 -6.82
CA GLY A 109 -2.46 -15.63 -7.51
C GLY A 109 -3.53 -15.09 -8.46
N MET A 110 -4.19 -13.97 -8.12
CA MET A 110 -5.19 -13.29 -8.96
C MET A 110 -4.56 -12.57 -10.15
N ALA A 111 -3.33 -12.06 -10.00
CA ALA A 111 -2.57 -11.36 -11.03
C ALA A 111 -1.18 -11.99 -11.21
N PRO A 112 -1.08 -13.21 -11.80
CA PRO A 112 0.13 -14.02 -11.77
C PRO A 112 1.33 -13.39 -12.49
N ASN A 113 1.10 -12.53 -13.46
CA ASN A 113 2.14 -11.84 -14.21
C ASN A 113 2.46 -10.44 -13.66
N ALA A 114 1.74 -9.96 -12.66
CA ALA A 114 2.09 -8.75 -11.93
C ALA A 114 3.24 -9.04 -10.95
N LYS A 115 3.94 -7.98 -10.53
CA LYS A 115 5.01 -8.04 -9.54
C LYS A 115 4.49 -7.50 -8.23
N VAL A 116 3.90 -8.38 -7.42
CA VAL A 116 3.25 -7.97 -6.17
C VAL A 116 4.30 -7.70 -5.09
N VAL A 117 4.13 -6.57 -4.41
CA VAL A 117 4.95 -6.14 -3.28
C VAL A 117 4.02 -5.74 -2.14
N LYS A 118 4.24 -6.27 -0.95
CA LYS A 118 3.57 -5.86 0.28
C LYS A 118 4.29 -4.66 0.87
N ALA A 119 3.55 -3.57 1.17
CA ALA A 119 4.11 -2.40 1.85
C ALA A 119 3.01 -1.58 2.56
N PHE A 120 3.42 -0.66 3.46
CA PHE A 120 2.58 0.32 4.17
C PHE A 120 1.51 -0.26 5.12
N ASN A 121 1.24 -1.55 5.12
CA ASN A 121 0.15 -2.18 5.88
C ASN A 121 0.36 -2.15 7.40
N THR A 122 1.57 -1.94 7.88
CA THR A 122 1.91 -1.92 9.31
C THR A 122 1.71 -0.56 9.97
N VAL A 123 1.38 0.48 9.17
CA VAL A 123 1.21 1.86 9.64
C VAL A 123 -0.21 2.34 9.36
N PHE A 124 -0.85 2.96 10.36
CA PHE A 124 -2.19 3.54 10.17
C PHE A 124 -2.18 4.71 9.20
N ALA A 125 -3.31 4.91 8.52
CA ALA A 125 -3.48 6.01 7.56
C ALA A 125 -3.15 7.39 8.16
N SER A 126 -3.36 7.58 9.47
CA SER A 126 -3.00 8.80 10.22
C SER A 126 -1.52 9.18 10.10
N HIS A 127 -0.63 8.19 9.94
CA HIS A 127 0.82 8.42 9.84
C HIS A 127 1.41 8.04 8.47
N GLN A 128 0.60 7.58 7.51
CA GLN A 128 1.11 7.30 6.16
C GLN A 128 1.47 8.57 5.38
N ALA A 129 0.80 9.69 5.67
CA ALA A 129 1.13 10.97 5.06
C ALA A 129 2.33 11.67 5.73
N ASP A 130 2.59 11.36 7.01
CA ASP A 130 3.72 11.90 7.77
C ASP A 130 4.20 10.82 8.76
N PRO A 131 5.20 10.01 8.39
CA PRO A 131 5.60 8.83 9.15
C PRO A 131 6.57 9.16 10.29
N VAL A 132 6.22 10.15 11.12
CA VAL A 132 6.99 10.55 12.30
C VAL A 132 6.07 10.57 13.53
N ILE A 133 6.51 9.97 14.62
CA ILE A 133 5.85 10.02 15.94
C ILE A 133 6.91 10.41 16.96
N ASP A 134 6.69 11.49 17.72
CA ASP A 134 7.61 11.98 18.74
C ASP A 134 9.07 12.11 18.23
N ASP A 135 9.24 12.71 17.05
CA ASP A 135 10.52 12.88 16.35
C ASP A 135 11.18 11.55 15.90
N ILE A 136 10.46 10.43 15.99
CA ILE A 136 10.94 9.11 15.56
C ILE A 136 10.37 8.78 14.19
N GLN A 137 11.25 8.65 13.20
CA GLN A 137 10.89 8.17 11.87
C GLN A 137 10.41 6.72 11.94
N LEU A 138 9.22 6.43 11.44
CA LEU A 138 8.66 5.09 11.39
C LEU A 138 9.34 4.22 10.32
N ASP A 139 9.27 2.91 10.52
CA ASP A 139 9.73 1.93 9.55
C ASP A 139 8.61 1.55 8.58
N GLY A 140 8.98 1.50 7.30
CA GLY A 140 8.16 0.91 6.25
C GLY A 140 8.72 -0.46 5.88
N PHE A 141 8.02 -1.52 6.28
CA PHE A 141 8.43 -2.91 5.99
C PHE A 141 7.92 -3.34 4.62
N ILE A 142 8.79 -4.00 3.83
CA ILE A 142 8.51 -4.36 2.44
C ILE A 142 8.84 -5.83 2.21
N ALA A 143 7.91 -6.55 1.57
CA ALA A 143 8.11 -7.94 1.14
C ALA A 143 7.74 -8.11 -0.33
N GLY A 144 8.53 -8.88 -1.09
CA GLY A 144 8.27 -9.12 -2.52
C GLY A 144 9.28 -10.08 -3.12
N ASP A 145 8.90 -10.80 -4.17
CA ASP A 145 9.76 -11.80 -4.82
C ASP A 145 10.57 -11.22 -5.97
N ASP A 146 10.00 -10.29 -6.76
CA ASP A 146 10.75 -9.61 -7.83
C ASP A 146 11.67 -8.55 -7.23
N SER A 147 12.98 -8.73 -7.38
CA SER A 147 13.99 -7.86 -6.77
C SER A 147 13.94 -6.42 -7.32
N ALA A 148 13.65 -6.25 -8.61
CA ALA A 148 13.58 -4.92 -9.23
C ALA A 148 12.34 -4.16 -8.75
N ALA A 149 11.17 -4.82 -8.71
CA ALA A 149 9.95 -4.25 -8.17
C ALA A 149 10.11 -3.88 -6.69
N LYS A 150 10.72 -4.76 -5.90
CA LYS A 150 10.97 -4.51 -4.47
C LYS A 150 11.91 -3.30 -4.28
N GLN A 151 13.00 -3.18 -5.04
CA GLN A 151 13.87 -2.01 -4.98
C GLN A 151 13.14 -0.71 -5.35
N GLN A 152 12.24 -0.76 -6.34
CA GLN A 152 11.43 0.40 -6.70
C GLN A 152 10.48 0.81 -5.56
N VAL A 153 9.87 -0.16 -4.87
CA VAL A 153 9.00 0.12 -3.73
C VAL A 153 9.80 0.58 -2.50
N LEU A 154 11.00 0.03 -2.25
CA LEU A 154 11.92 0.54 -1.22
C LEU A 154 12.25 2.02 -1.44
N ALA A 155 12.57 2.40 -2.68
CA ALA A 155 12.82 3.80 -3.04
C ALA A 155 11.57 4.68 -2.87
N LEU A 156 10.38 4.17 -3.21
CA LEU A 156 9.11 4.87 -2.96
C LEU A 156 8.91 5.09 -1.46
N VAL A 157 9.01 4.05 -0.64
CA VAL A 157 8.82 4.11 0.82
C VAL A 157 9.78 5.13 1.45
N ALA A 158 11.06 5.12 1.03
CA ALA A 158 12.05 6.10 1.48
C ALA A 158 11.65 7.54 1.10
N SER A 159 11.18 7.76 -0.14
CA SER A 159 10.78 9.09 -0.62
C SER A 159 9.57 9.66 0.13
N LEU A 160 8.70 8.80 0.66
CA LEU A 160 7.55 9.20 1.47
C LEU A 160 7.92 9.51 2.93
N GLY A 161 9.20 9.37 3.32
CA GLY A 161 9.70 9.74 4.63
C GLY A 161 9.81 8.59 5.63
N PHE A 162 9.55 7.35 5.24
CA PHE A 162 9.81 6.17 6.07
C PHE A 162 11.26 5.74 6.02
N ARG A 163 11.73 5.00 7.04
CA ARG A 163 12.93 4.16 6.91
C ARG A 163 12.51 2.84 6.26
N PRO A 164 12.95 2.54 5.02
CA PRO A 164 12.55 1.31 4.34
C PRO A 164 13.28 0.09 4.92
N ILE A 165 12.55 -1.00 5.17
CA ILE A 165 13.09 -2.27 5.67
C ILE A 165 12.70 -3.39 4.70
N ASP A 166 13.66 -3.97 4.00
CA ASP A 166 13.45 -5.18 3.20
C ASP A 166 13.29 -6.38 4.12
N THR A 167 12.13 -7.02 4.09
CA THR A 167 11.83 -8.22 4.90
C THR A 167 12.00 -9.53 4.13
N GLY A 168 12.41 -9.47 2.87
CA GLY A 168 12.67 -10.65 2.05
C GLY A 168 11.53 -11.00 1.09
N PRO A 169 11.23 -12.30 0.90
CA PRO A 169 10.27 -12.75 -0.10
C PRO A 169 8.82 -12.38 0.25
N LEU A 170 7.92 -12.45 -0.74
CA LEU A 170 6.50 -12.11 -0.58
C LEU A 170 5.82 -12.90 0.55
N ALA A 171 6.26 -14.12 0.83
CA ALA A 171 5.78 -14.91 1.97
C ALA A 171 5.92 -14.20 3.33
N MET A 172 6.86 -13.24 3.47
CA MET A 172 6.97 -12.42 4.67
C MET A 172 5.78 -11.47 4.88
N ALA A 173 4.95 -11.26 3.86
CA ALA A 173 3.69 -10.53 4.01
C ALA A 173 2.78 -11.11 5.09
N ARG A 174 2.87 -12.42 5.35
CA ARG A 174 2.15 -13.08 6.47
C ARG A 174 2.52 -12.48 7.82
N ALA A 175 3.81 -12.26 8.05
CA ALA A 175 4.30 -11.61 9.28
C ALA A 175 3.91 -10.13 9.32
N LEU A 176 3.98 -9.41 8.19
CA LEU A 176 3.61 -8.00 8.11
C LEU A 176 2.11 -7.79 8.35
N GLU A 177 1.25 -8.66 7.85
CA GLU A 177 -0.18 -8.63 8.15
C GLU A 177 -0.44 -8.96 9.64
N GLY A 178 0.31 -9.89 10.21
CA GLY A 178 0.30 -10.15 11.65
C GLY A 178 0.71 -8.94 12.49
N MET A 179 1.73 -8.19 12.07
CA MET A 179 2.13 -6.93 12.72
C MET A 179 1.03 -5.86 12.62
N GLY A 180 0.40 -5.72 11.46
CA GLY A 180 -0.75 -4.84 11.27
C GLY A 180 -1.90 -5.20 12.21
N MET A 181 -2.26 -6.48 12.26
CA MET A 181 -3.31 -6.98 13.16
C MET A 181 -2.96 -6.80 14.64
N LEU A 182 -1.72 -7.05 15.03
CA LEU A 182 -1.28 -6.81 16.40
C LEU A 182 -1.43 -5.33 16.78
N ASN A 183 -1.03 -4.40 15.90
CA ASN A 183 -1.16 -2.96 16.14
C ASN A 183 -2.64 -2.54 16.28
N ILE A 184 -3.51 -3.06 15.40
CA ILE A 184 -4.97 -2.85 15.49
C ILE A 184 -5.51 -3.36 16.82
N SER A 185 -5.17 -4.60 17.21
CA SER A 185 -5.64 -5.23 18.44
C SER A 185 -5.19 -4.45 19.68
N LEU A 186 -3.95 -3.98 19.72
CA LEU A 186 -3.42 -3.17 20.83
C LEU A 186 -4.19 -1.85 20.97
N ASN A 187 -4.46 -1.15 19.85
CA ASN A 187 -5.23 0.09 19.88
C ASN A 187 -6.67 -0.15 20.36
N MET A 188 -7.33 -1.21 19.88
CA MET A 188 -8.69 -1.58 20.32
C MET A 188 -8.74 -1.94 21.81
N THR A 189 -7.85 -2.81 22.25
CA THR A 189 -7.85 -3.31 23.65
C THR A 189 -7.56 -2.21 24.65
N ASN A 190 -6.66 -1.28 24.32
CA ASN A 190 -6.23 -0.22 25.23
C ASN A 190 -6.96 1.11 24.99
N ASN A 191 -7.89 1.16 24.03
CA ASN A 191 -8.58 2.38 23.63
C ASN A 191 -7.63 3.53 23.26
N TRP A 192 -6.54 3.20 22.50
CA TRP A 192 -5.58 4.18 22.03
C TRP A 192 -6.09 4.96 20.80
N PRO A 193 -5.53 6.13 20.49
CA PRO A 193 -6.05 7.03 19.45
C PRO A 193 -5.65 6.66 18.01
N TRP A 194 -5.24 5.41 17.72
CA TRP A 194 -4.84 4.93 16.38
C TRP A 194 -3.63 5.70 15.80
N GLN A 195 -2.69 6.04 16.66
CA GLN A 195 -1.49 6.82 16.30
C GLN A 195 -0.20 6.08 16.65
N THR A 196 -0.25 4.77 16.83
CA THR A 196 0.92 3.95 17.10
C THR A 196 1.58 3.46 15.81
N GLY A 197 2.88 3.21 15.86
CA GLY A 197 3.68 2.70 14.74
C GLY A 197 4.76 1.74 15.18
N TRP A 198 5.46 1.16 14.22
CA TRP A 198 6.55 0.22 14.46
C TRP A 198 7.90 0.85 14.20
N LYS A 199 8.86 0.54 15.09
CA LYS A 199 10.27 0.92 14.96
C LYS A 199 11.16 -0.25 15.35
N LEU A 200 11.98 -0.73 14.42
CA LEU A 200 13.03 -1.71 14.69
C LEU A 200 14.27 -0.97 15.22
N LEU A 201 14.66 -1.24 16.45
CA LEU A 201 15.85 -0.67 17.06
C LEU A 201 17.03 -1.63 16.92
N GLY A 202 18.22 -1.06 16.81
CA GLY A 202 19.48 -1.79 16.69
C GLY A 202 20.26 -1.45 15.41
N PRO A 203 21.40 -2.12 15.17
CA PRO A 203 22.19 -1.94 13.97
C PRO A 203 21.44 -2.57 12.77
N THR A 204 20.82 -1.74 11.95
CA THR A 204 19.97 -2.14 10.82
C THR A 204 20.44 -1.57 9.47
N GLY A 205 21.65 -1.01 9.41
CA GLY A 205 22.25 -0.46 8.20
C GLY A 205 23.69 -0.92 8.03
#